data_a00fca469e98f7c067875e3d9ed0cb70
#
_entry.id   a00fca469e98f7c067875e3d9ed0cb70
#
_cell.length_a   1.000
_cell.length_b   1.000
_cell.length_c   1.000
_cell.angle_alpha   90.00
_cell.angle_beta   90.00
_cell.angle_gamma   90.00
#
_symmetry.space_group_name_H-M   'P 1'
#
loop_
_entity.id
_entity.type
_entity.pdbx_description
1 polymer ?
#
loop_
_entity_poly.entity_id
_entity_poly.type
_entity_poly.pdbx_seq_one_letter_code
_entity_poly.pdbx_strand_id
1 'polypeptide(L)'
;MKKIKRYFTNNKLSPKNNRKKVGIILFTTSIGLFFLFVSRLSYIVLVGDVAGTALEDKVASLYEGKKVVKAKRGTIYDRNGVVIAEDATSYSAFAILSTSYMSGNKKLYAQEKDFEKIATILVDVLGEKVKKATIIDVLTEGVKNDKWQVDIPNGKGITLQQRQAIEAAMEKQDLVGIDFNEHPSRIYPNGIFASHFIGFADIQV
;
A
#
# COMPACT_ATOMS: atom_id res chain seq x y z
N MET A 1 5.64 2.71 -59.76
CA MET A 1 5.67 1.27 -59.40
C MET A 1 6.68 0.42 -60.16
N LYS A 2 6.82 0.51 -61.50
CA LYS A 2 7.80 -0.27 -62.30
C LYS A 2 9.27 -0.11 -61.88
N LYS A 3 9.72 1.10 -61.49
CA LYS A 3 11.12 1.35 -61.09
C LYS A 3 11.49 0.68 -59.71
N ILE A 4 10.57 0.61 -58.78
CA ILE A 4 10.79 -0.03 -57.48
C ILE A 4 10.91 -1.55 -57.64
N LYS A 5 10.02 -2.13 -58.45
CA LYS A 5 10.05 -3.59 -58.70
C LYS A 5 11.36 -4.01 -59.41
N ARG A 6 11.92 -3.18 -60.29
CA ARG A 6 13.19 -3.42 -61.00
C ARG A 6 14.41 -3.36 -60.08
N TYR A 7 14.34 -2.60 -59.00
CA TYR A 7 15.40 -2.48 -58.01
C TYR A 7 15.54 -3.78 -57.16
N PHE A 8 14.43 -4.44 -56.87
CA PHE A 8 14.43 -5.68 -56.11
C PHE A 8 14.71 -6.96 -56.95
N THR A 9 14.44 -6.94 -58.25
CA THR A 9 14.56 -8.13 -59.11
C THR A 9 15.92 -8.27 -59.84
N ASN A 10 16.77 -7.26 -59.83
CA ASN A 10 18.08 -7.29 -60.50
C ASN A 10 19.12 -7.96 -59.59
N ASN A 11 19.11 -9.27 -59.57
CA ASN A 11 19.88 -10.13 -58.65
C ASN A 11 21.27 -10.43 -59.26
N LYS A 12 22.17 -9.48 -59.32
CA LYS A 12 23.60 -9.77 -59.41
C LYS A 12 24.16 -9.72 -58.00
N LEU A 13 24.49 -10.87 -57.48
CA LEU A 13 25.01 -11.12 -56.12
C LEU A 13 26.43 -10.49 -55.93
N SER A 14 26.51 -9.18 -55.91
CA SER A 14 27.69 -8.50 -55.42
C SER A 14 27.51 -8.19 -53.93
N PRO A 15 28.45 -8.61 -53.06
CA PRO A 15 28.32 -8.40 -51.60
C PRO A 15 28.11 -6.97 -51.18
N LYS A 16 28.68 -6.01 -51.93
CA LYS A 16 28.51 -4.56 -51.67
C LYS A 16 27.10 -4.05 -52.01
N ASN A 17 26.46 -4.59 -53.04
CA ASN A 17 25.08 -4.17 -53.43
C ASN A 17 24.02 -4.76 -52.51
N ASN A 18 24.23 -5.97 -51.97
CA ASN A 18 23.31 -6.55 -51.00
C ASN A 18 23.32 -5.82 -49.64
N ARG A 19 24.49 -5.39 -49.16
CA ARG A 19 24.57 -4.59 -47.93
C ARG A 19 23.81 -3.28 -48.05
N LYS A 20 23.94 -2.55 -49.19
CA LYS A 20 23.18 -1.32 -49.46
C LYS A 20 21.66 -1.58 -49.53
N LYS A 21 21.23 -2.65 -50.19
CA LYS A 21 19.82 -3.02 -50.28
C LYS A 21 19.23 -3.37 -48.92
N VAL A 22 19.92 -4.20 -48.11
CA VAL A 22 19.53 -4.54 -46.75
C VAL A 22 19.47 -3.29 -45.87
N GLY A 23 20.46 -2.40 -45.95
CA GLY A 23 20.47 -1.13 -45.22
C GLY A 23 19.28 -0.24 -45.55
N ILE A 24 18.94 -0.09 -46.85
CA ILE A 24 17.77 0.68 -47.26
C ILE A 24 16.47 0.04 -46.78
N ILE A 25 16.34 -1.27 -46.86
CA ILE A 25 15.15 -1.99 -46.36
C ILE A 25 14.99 -1.77 -44.87
N LEU A 26 16.05 -2.01 -44.07
CA LEU A 26 16.02 -1.80 -42.63
C LEU A 26 15.67 -0.35 -42.26
N PHE A 27 16.27 0.64 -42.95
CA PHE A 27 15.99 2.03 -42.71
C PHE A 27 14.54 2.40 -43.03
N THR A 28 14.02 1.94 -44.18
CA THR A 28 12.62 2.18 -44.58
C THR A 28 11.63 1.52 -43.61
N THR A 29 11.93 0.29 -43.18
CA THR A 29 11.12 -0.44 -42.18
C THR A 29 11.13 0.28 -40.83
N SER A 30 12.29 0.75 -40.38
CA SER A 30 12.42 1.51 -39.13
C SER A 30 11.61 2.81 -39.18
N ILE A 31 11.69 3.57 -40.26
CA ILE A 31 10.88 4.78 -40.47
C ILE A 31 9.39 4.45 -40.48
N GLY A 32 8.98 3.36 -41.17
CA GLY A 32 7.59 2.93 -41.22
C GLY A 32 7.05 2.58 -39.82
N LEU A 33 7.81 1.82 -39.03
CA LEU A 33 7.46 1.51 -37.63
C LEU A 33 7.37 2.76 -36.75
N PHE A 34 8.31 3.70 -36.93
CA PHE A 34 8.28 4.95 -36.19
C PHE A 34 7.01 5.76 -36.48
N PHE A 35 6.62 5.93 -37.74
CA PHE A 35 5.39 6.63 -38.09
C PHE A 35 4.13 5.90 -37.58
N LEU A 36 4.12 4.59 -37.60
CA LEU A 36 3.03 3.80 -37.05
C LEU A 36 2.91 4.02 -35.54
N PHE A 37 4.03 4.03 -34.83
CA PHE A 37 4.06 4.27 -33.38
C PHE A 37 3.60 5.69 -33.04
N VAL A 38 4.12 6.71 -33.75
CA VAL A 38 3.71 8.11 -33.56
C VAL A 38 2.21 8.30 -33.85
N SER A 39 1.71 7.71 -34.94
CA SER A 39 0.28 7.74 -35.27
C SER A 39 -0.57 7.12 -34.17
N ARG A 40 -0.13 5.99 -33.60
CA ARG A 40 -0.84 5.32 -32.51
C ARG A 40 -0.84 6.17 -31.22
N LEU A 41 0.29 6.78 -30.88
CA LEU A 41 0.36 7.68 -29.73
C LEU A 41 -0.53 8.92 -29.92
N SER A 42 -0.48 9.53 -31.10
CA SER A 42 -1.33 10.69 -31.44
C SER A 42 -2.80 10.34 -31.34
N TYR A 43 -3.19 9.15 -31.80
CA TYR A 43 -4.56 8.67 -31.68
C TYR A 43 -4.99 8.56 -30.19
N ILE A 44 -4.15 7.95 -29.34
CA ILE A 44 -4.43 7.81 -27.90
C ILE A 44 -4.57 9.18 -27.23
N VAL A 45 -3.70 10.14 -27.55
CA VAL A 45 -3.75 11.49 -26.97
C VAL A 45 -5.00 12.26 -27.42
N LEU A 46 -5.41 12.14 -28.69
CA LEU A 46 -6.56 12.88 -29.23
C LEU A 46 -7.90 12.26 -28.82
N VAL A 47 -7.97 10.95 -28.73
CA VAL A 47 -9.23 10.23 -28.43
C VAL A 47 -9.38 9.93 -26.94
N GLY A 48 -8.26 9.89 -26.18
CA GLY A 48 -8.28 9.63 -24.74
C GLY A 48 -8.70 8.20 -24.38
N ASP A 49 -8.72 7.28 -25.36
CA ASP A 49 -9.13 5.89 -25.16
C ASP A 49 -7.95 4.93 -25.35
N VAL A 50 -7.75 4.04 -24.39
CA VAL A 50 -6.76 2.96 -24.48
C VAL A 50 -7.48 1.62 -24.31
N ALA A 51 -7.56 0.87 -25.39
CA ALA A 51 -8.16 -0.47 -25.40
C ALA A 51 -9.62 -0.52 -24.90
N GLY A 52 -10.43 0.48 -25.28
CA GLY A 52 -11.86 0.54 -24.94
C GLY A 52 -12.16 1.06 -23.54
N THR A 53 -11.19 1.67 -22.87
CA THR A 53 -11.40 2.33 -21.57
C THR A 53 -10.91 3.77 -21.63
N ALA A 54 -11.77 4.72 -21.23
CA ALA A 54 -11.39 6.12 -21.13
C ALA A 54 -10.22 6.29 -20.15
N LEU A 55 -9.20 7.01 -20.57
CA LEU A 55 -8.00 7.23 -19.75
C LEU A 55 -8.36 8.00 -18.48
N GLU A 56 -9.34 8.91 -18.54
CA GLU A 56 -9.85 9.66 -17.40
C GLU A 56 -10.44 8.76 -16.33
N ASP A 57 -11.23 7.74 -16.68
CA ASP A 57 -11.83 6.81 -15.73
C ASP A 57 -10.78 5.96 -15.01
N LYS A 58 -9.72 5.55 -15.72
CA LYS A 58 -8.59 4.83 -15.12
C LYS A 58 -7.78 5.71 -14.18
N VAL A 59 -7.52 6.96 -14.58
CA VAL A 59 -6.80 7.92 -13.75
C VAL A 59 -7.65 8.27 -12.52
N ALA A 60 -8.94 8.55 -12.68
CA ALA A 60 -9.85 8.82 -11.58
C ALA A 60 -9.88 7.64 -10.58
N SER A 61 -9.98 6.41 -11.05
CA SER A 61 -9.99 5.22 -10.19
C SER A 61 -8.68 5.00 -9.41
N LEU A 62 -7.55 5.48 -9.94
CA LEU A 62 -6.24 5.40 -9.28
C LEU A 62 -6.03 6.53 -8.26
N TYR A 63 -6.59 7.72 -8.52
CA TYR A 63 -6.40 8.89 -7.66
C TYR A 63 -7.60 9.18 -6.75
N GLU A 64 -8.80 8.77 -7.12
CA GLU A 64 -9.98 8.84 -6.26
C GLU A 64 -10.04 7.62 -5.33
N GLY A 65 -9.15 7.54 -4.37
CA GLY A 65 -9.31 6.64 -3.24
C GLY A 65 -10.56 7.05 -2.45
N LYS A 66 -11.65 6.31 -2.56
CA LYS A 66 -12.83 6.52 -1.71
C LYS A 66 -12.46 6.20 -0.26
N LYS A 67 -12.03 7.22 0.49
CA LYS A 67 -11.86 7.09 1.93
C LYS A 67 -13.25 7.18 2.57
N VAL A 68 -13.78 6.05 3.02
CA VAL A 68 -15.02 6.05 3.81
C VAL A 68 -14.69 6.64 5.18
N VAL A 69 -15.14 7.88 5.40
CA VAL A 69 -15.06 8.49 6.74
C VAL A 69 -16.29 8.04 7.51
N LYS A 70 -16.07 7.15 8.49
CA LYS A 70 -17.15 6.72 9.39
C LYS A 70 -17.56 7.90 10.28
N ALA A 71 -18.86 8.17 10.37
CA ALA A 71 -19.39 9.19 11.26
C ALA A 71 -19.11 8.83 12.73
N LYS A 72 -18.76 9.83 13.55
CA LYS A 72 -18.64 9.65 15.00
C LYS A 72 -20.03 9.49 15.60
N ARG A 73 -20.16 8.55 16.53
CA ARG A 73 -21.40 8.37 17.32
C ARG A 73 -21.49 9.46 18.39
N GLY A 74 -22.70 9.89 18.71
CA GLY A 74 -22.93 10.85 19.78
C GLY A 74 -22.55 10.30 21.16
N THR A 75 -22.14 11.19 22.06
CA THR A 75 -21.92 10.88 23.46
C THR A 75 -23.25 10.69 24.18
N ILE A 76 -23.34 9.70 25.05
CA ILE A 76 -24.51 9.44 25.89
C ILE A 76 -24.21 9.92 27.30
N TYR A 77 -25.08 10.75 27.82
CA TYR A 77 -24.96 11.33 29.17
C TYR A 77 -26.07 10.79 30.07
N ASP A 78 -25.80 10.78 31.37
CA ASP A 78 -26.86 10.65 32.38
C ASP A 78 -27.61 11.99 32.53
N ARG A 79 -28.66 12.00 33.41
CA ARG A 79 -29.43 13.22 33.69
C ARG A 79 -28.62 14.33 34.36
N ASN A 80 -27.45 14.01 34.91
CA ASN A 80 -26.54 14.96 35.58
C ASN A 80 -25.43 15.46 34.65
N GLY A 81 -25.43 15.00 33.37
CA GLY A 81 -24.40 15.35 32.39
C GLY A 81 -23.12 14.51 32.49
N VAL A 82 -23.14 13.41 33.27
CA VAL A 82 -21.98 12.50 33.35
C VAL A 82 -21.98 11.59 32.13
N VAL A 83 -20.82 11.43 31.52
CA VAL A 83 -20.64 10.56 30.34
C VAL A 83 -20.83 9.10 30.71
N ILE A 84 -21.77 8.44 30.03
CA ILE A 84 -21.99 6.98 30.16
C ILE A 84 -21.31 6.23 29.02
N ALA A 85 -21.34 6.78 27.80
CA ALA A 85 -20.67 6.21 26.64
C ALA A 85 -20.25 7.32 25.68
N GLU A 86 -19.01 7.25 25.20
CA GLU A 86 -18.48 8.21 24.22
C GLU A 86 -17.63 7.52 23.16
N ASP A 87 -17.57 8.13 21.99
CA ASP A 87 -16.67 7.66 20.94
C ASP A 87 -15.24 8.06 21.23
N ALA A 88 -14.36 7.10 21.10
CA ALA A 88 -12.92 7.27 21.20
C ALA A 88 -12.23 6.70 19.97
N THR A 89 -10.98 7.02 19.82
CA THR A 89 -10.11 6.43 18.80
C THR A 89 -9.28 5.33 19.45
N SER A 90 -9.28 4.16 18.83
CA SER A 90 -8.35 3.08 19.15
C SER A 90 -7.45 2.78 17.94
N TYR A 91 -6.35 2.13 18.19
CA TYR A 91 -5.38 1.81 17.16
C TYR A 91 -5.14 0.30 17.12
N SER A 92 -4.82 -0.20 15.93
CA SER A 92 -4.34 -1.57 15.75
C SER A 92 -2.94 -1.52 15.16
N ALA A 93 -1.98 -2.16 15.81
CA ALA A 93 -0.60 -2.20 15.36
C ALA A 93 -0.40 -3.26 14.28
N PHE A 94 0.35 -2.93 13.25
CA PHE A 94 0.81 -3.87 12.23
C PHE A 94 2.27 -3.63 11.89
N ALA A 95 2.95 -4.66 11.41
CA ALA A 95 4.33 -4.59 10.96
C ALA A 95 4.39 -4.60 9.44
N ILE A 96 5.16 -3.68 8.86
CA ILE A 96 5.47 -3.63 7.44
C ILE A 96 6.72 -4.47 7.21
N LEU A 97 6.62 -5.51 6.39
CA LEU A 97 7.71 -6.46 6.13
C LEU A 97 8.30 -6.32 4.73
N SER A 98 7.57 -5.70 3.81
CA SER A 98 8.00 -5.56 2.41
C SER A 98 9.28 -4.72 2.29
N THR A 99 10.31 -5.32 1.72
CA THR A 99 11.59 -4.66 1.43
C THR A 99 11.46 -3.52 0.41
N SER A 100 10.36 -3.46 -0.32
CA SER A 100 10.05 -2.38 -1.26
C SER A 100 9.62 -1.08 -0.57
N TYR A 101 9.26 -1.14 0.73
CA TYR A 101 8.82 0.04 1.48
C TYR A 101 10.02 0.85 1.95
N MET A 102 10.45 1.78 1.11
CA MET A 102 11.63 2.63 1.33
C MET A 102 11.32 4.09 0.99
N SER A 103 11.98 5.02 1.66
CA SER A 103 12.01 6.44 1.30
C SER A 103 13.43 6.84 0.91
N GLY A 104 13.71 6.92 -0.38
CA GLY A 104 15.08 7.04 -0.90
C GLY A 104 15.94 5.86 -0.44
N ASN A 105 17.01 6.13 0.29
CA ASN A 105 17.89 5.09 0.85
C ASN A 105 17.49 4.63 2.27
N LYS A 106 16.44 5.22 2.87
CA LYS A 106 15.98 4.87 4.21
C LYS A 106 14.99 3.72 4.14
N LYS A 107 15.28 2.62 4.84
CA LYS A 107 14.38 1.49 5.01
C LYS A 107 13.27 1.88 5.98
N LEU A 108 12.01 1.59 5.64
CA LEU A 108 10.84 1.87 6.48
C LEU A 108 10.11 0.60 6.91
N TYR A 109 10.69 -0.57 6.64
CA TYR A 109 10.14 -1.89 6.99
C TYR A 109 10.89 -2.52 8.17
N ALA A 110 10.23 -3.40 8.92
CA ALA A 110 10.84 -4.13 10.02
C ALA A 110 11.87 -5.14 9.52
N GLN A 111 13.11 -5.05 10.01
CA GLN A 111 14.20 -5.93 9.64
C GLN A 111 14.25 -7.13 10.61
N GLU A 112 14.56 -8.32 10.12
CA GLU A 112 14.63 -9.55 10.94
C GLU A 112 15.52 -9.42 12.18
N LYS A 113 16.66 -8.74 12.05
CA LYS A 113 17.59 -8.48 13.15
C LYS A 113 16.98 -7.67 14.31
N ASP A 114 15.92 -6.93 14.05
CA ASP A 114 15.28 -6.01 14.99
C ASP A 114 13.99 -6.60 15.60
N PHE A 115 13.52 -7.77 15.14
CA PHE A 115 12.28 -8.39 15.61
C PHE A 115 12.24 -8.62 17.11
N GLU A 116 13.34 -9.02 17.72
CA GLU A 116 13.42 -9.20 19.18
C GLU A 116 13.22 -7.89 19.94
N LYS A 117 13.82 -6.79 19.47
CA LYS A 117 13.70 -5.47 20.07
C LYS A 117 12.29 -4.92 19.91
N ILE A 118 11.73 -5.02 18.70
CA ILE A 118 10.35 -4.62 18.39
C ILE A 118 9.38 -5.39 19.30
N ALA A 119 9.51 -6.72 19.38
CA ALA A 119 8.65 -7.54 20.23
C ALA A 119 8.77 -7.17 21.71
N THR A 120 9.97 -6.81 22.18
CA THR A 120 10.17 -6.37 23.56
C THR A 120 9.44 -5.06 23.84
N ILE A 121 9.59 -4.06 22.98
CA ILE A 121 8.89 -2.76 23.11
C ILE A 121 7.38 -2.97 23.14
N LEU A 122 6.86 -3.81 22.24
CA LEU A 122 5.42 -4.08 22.17
C LEU A 122 4.90 -4.74 23.44
N VAL A 123 5.66 -5.72 24.01
CA VAL A 123 5.29 -6.37 25.26
C VAL A 123 5.37 -5.41 26.45
N ASP A 124 6.40 -4.58 26.52
CA ASP A 124 6.59 -3.61 27.60
C ASP A 124 5.44 -2.58 27.67
N VAL A 125 4.92 -2.14 26.53
CA VAL A 125 3.85 -1.14 26.48
C VAL A 125 2.46 -1.76 26.53
N LEU A 126 2.24 -2.89 25.85
CA LEU A 126 0.92 -3.54 25.75
C LEU A 126 0.65 -4.55 26.88
N GLY A 127 1.68 -4.93 27.61
CA GLY A 127 1.61 -5.83 28.76
C GLY A 127 1.34 -7.29 28.38
N GLU A 128 0.80 -8.06 29.33
CA GLU A 128 0.59 -9.51 29.20
C GLU A 128 -0.37 -9.96 28.09
N LYS A 129 -1.10 -9.02 27.49
CA LYS A 129 -1.99 -9.29 26.35
C LYS A 129 -1.23 -9.84 25.14
N VAL A 130 0.05 -9.49 25.02
CA VAL A 130 0.89 -9.81 23.87
C VAL A 130 2.10 -10.64 24.31
N LYS A 131 2.32 -11.77 23.66
CA LYS A 131 3.46 -12.66 23.98
C LYS A 131 4.61 -12.40 23.01
N LYS A 132 5.82 -12.16 23.51
CA LYS A 132 7.02 -11.89 22.72
C LYS A 132 7.28 -12.97 21.66
N ALA A 133 7.20 -14.24 22.04
CA ALA A 133 7.43 -15.37 21.14
C ALA A 133 6.43 -15.35 19.96
N THR A 134 5.14 -15.13 20.25
CA THR A 134 4.09 -15.10 19.22
C THR A 134 4.30 -13.95 18.22
N ILE A 135 4.78 -12.78 18.69
CA ILE A 135 5.09 -11.67 17.77
C ILE A 135 6.24 -12.07 16.83
N ILE A 136 7.33 -12.61 17.39
CA ILE A 136 8.50 -13.01 16.61
C ILE A 136 8.12 -14.08 15.57
N ASP A 137 7.32 -15.07 15.97
CA ASP A 137 6.83 -16.14 15.09
C ASP A 137 6.03 -15.55 13.91
N VAL A 138 5.07 -14.64 14.18
CA VAL A 138 4.24 -14.02 13.16
C VAL A 138 5.08 -13.15 12.20
N LEU A 139 6.04 -12.38 12.73
CA LEU A 139 6.93 -11.57 11.89
C LEU A 139 7.81 -12.45 11.00
N THR A 140 8.40 -13.51 11.57
CA THR A 140 9.27 -14.44 10.83
C THR A 140 8.49 -15.21 9.77
N GLU A 141 7.29 -15.69 10.10
CA GLU A 141 6.41 -16.36 9.14
C GLU A 141 5.94 -15.39 8.04
N GLY A 142 5.67 -14.13 8.41
CA GLY A 142 5.33 -13.07 7.45
C GLY A 142 6.40 -12.83 6.42
N VAL A 143 7.67 -12.74 6.84
CA VAL A 143 8.82 -12.61 5.92
C VAL A 143 8.98 -13.87 5.06
N LYS A 144 8.89 -15.05 5.65
CA LYS A 144 9.00 -16.32 4.91
C LYS A 144 7.94 -16.48 3.82
N ASN A 145 6.74 -15.94 4.05
CA ASN A 145 5.62 -15.98 3.10
C ASN A 145 5.53 -14.75 2.20
N ASP A 146 6.56 -13.90 2.18
CA ASP A 146 6.66 -12.67 1.38
C ASP A 146 5.42 -11.74 1.54
N LYS A 147 4.90 -11.65 2.76
CA LYS A 147 3.77 -10.77 3.07
C LYS A 147 4.22 -9.32 3.08
N TRP A 148 3.37 -8.44 2.52
CA TRP A 148 3.61 -7.00 2.57
C TRP A 148 3.61 -6.48 4.01
N GLN A 149 2.61 -6.88 4.78
CA GLN A 149 2.43 -6.52 6.18
C GLN A 149 1.78 -7.66 6.97
N VAL A 150 1.93 -7.63 8.29
CA VAL A 150 1.27 -8.56 9.21
C VAL A 150 0.73 -7.79 10.41
N ASP A 151 -0.46 -8.17 10.88
CA ASP A 151 -1.02 -7.61 12.09
C ASP A 151 -0.30 -8.17 13.33
N ILE A 152 -0.08 -7.31 14.32
CA ILE A 152 0.49 -7.74 15.60
C ILE A 152 -0.57 -8.53 16.38
N PRO A 153 -0.28 -9.76 16.81
CA PRO A 153 -1.19 -10.56 17.59
C PRO A 153 -1.63 -9.82 18.87
N ASN A 154 -2.94 -9.72 19.08
CA ASN A 154 -3.54 -8.95 20.19
C ASN A 154 -3.15 -7.46 20.22
N GLY A 155 -2.61 -6.93 19.13
CA GLY A 155 -2.26 -5.51 18.95
C GLY A 155 -3.44 -4.61 18.59
N LYS A 156 -4.67 -5.00 18.95
CA LYS A 156 -5.89 -4.21 18.73
C LYS A 156 -6.32 -3.47 20.01
N GLY A 157 -7.06 -2.37 19.84
CA GLY A 157 -7.56 -1.60 20.97
C GLY A 157 -6.47 -0.81 21.72
N ILE A 158 -5.41 -0.45 21.03
CA ILE A 158 -4.31 0.38 21.55
C ILE A 158 -4.81 1.80 21.76
N THR A 159 -4.54 2.38 22.91
CA THR A 159 -4.85 3.78 23.21
C THR A 159 -3.85 4.71 22.55
N LEU A 160 -4.23 6.00 22.42
CA LEU A 160 -3.30 7.04 21.91
C LEU A 160 -2.01 7.11 22.72
N GLN A 161 -2.10 7.00 24.06
CA GLN A 161 -0.93 7.03 24.94
C GLN A 161 0.01 5.83 24.69
N GLN A 162 -0.55 4.64 24.55
CA GLN A 162 0.23 3.43 24.24
C GLN A 162 0.89 3.53 22.86
N ARG A 163 0.16 4.03 21.85
CA ARG A 163 0.72 4.30 20.52
C ARG A 163 1.92 5.23 20.60
N GLN A 164 1.76 6.37 21.25
CA GLN A 164 2.84 7.35 21.42
C GLN A 164 4.04 6.77 22.17
N ALA A 165 3.80 5.94 23.19
CA ALA A 165 4.85 5.26 23.93
C ALA A 165 5.64 4.27 23.05
N ILE A 166 4.94 3.51 22.19
CA ILE A 166 5.58 2.61 21.22
C ILE A 166 6.39 3.41 20.20
N GLU A 167 5.81 4.45 19.60
CA GLU A 167 6.49 5.30 18.61
C GLU A 167 7.76 5.92 19.21
N ALA A 168 7.69 6.48 20.41
CA ALA A 168 8.83 7.06 21.10
C ALA A 168 9.93 6.04 21.46
N ALA A 169 9.53 4.83 21.88
CA ALA A 169 10.47 3.74 22.16
C ALA A 169 11.16 3.22 20.89
N MET A 170 10.44 3.14 19.79
CA MET A 170 10.96 2.75 18.48
C MET A 170 11.95 3.81 17.96
N GLU A 171 11.59 5.09 18.03
CA GLU A 171 12.44 6.20 17.60
C GLU A 171 13.74 6.25 18.41
N LYS A 172 13.66 6.07 19.73
CA LYS A 172 14.85 6.07 20.61
C LYS A 172 15.87 4.97 20.27
N GLN A 173 15.42 3.86 19.67
CA GLN A 173 16.27 2.74 19.27
C GLN A 173 16.54 2.71 17.76
N ASP A 174 16.15 3.74 17.02
CA ASP A 174 16.21 3.83 15.53
C ASP A 174 15.56 2.61 14.85
N LEU A 175 14.44 2.14 15.40
CA LEU A 175 13.67 1.03 14.88
C LEU A 175 12.52 1.55 14.02
N VAL A 176 12.21 0.82 12.95
CA VAL A 176 11.16 1.17 11.98
C VAL A 176 10.33 -0.06 11.63
N GLY A 177 9.21 0.15 10.92
CA GLY A 177 8.42 -0.94 10.35
C GLY A 177 7.20 -1.33 11.19
N ILE A 178 6.89 -0.62 12.27
CA ILE A 178 5.59 -0.71 12.95
C ILE A 178 4.78 0.53 12.59
N ASP A 179 3.52 0.33 12.25
CA ASP A 179 2.57 1.39 11.98
C ASP A 179 1.20 1.06 12.58
N PHE A 180 0.27 2.01 12.57
CA PHE A 180 -0.99 1.90 13.28
C PHE A 180 -2.17 2.27 12.39
N ASN A 181 -3.16 1.38 12.33
CA ASN A 181 -4.46 1.67 11.76
C ASN A 181 -5.38 2.29 12.82
N GLU A 182 -6.02 3.39 12.47
CA GLU A 182 -6.97 4.08 13.34
C GLU A 182 -8.38 3.51 13.17
N HIS A 183 -9.03 3.17 14.28
CA HIS A 183 -10.38 2.64 14.31
C HIS A 183 -11.26 3.43 15.28
N PRO A 184 -12.52 3.70 14.92
CA PRO A 184 -13.48 4.23 15.87
C PRO A 184 -13.77 3.17 16.95
N SER A 185 -13.71 3.57 18.19
CA SER A 185 -14.00 2.73 19.36
C SER A 185 -15.03 3.42 20.24
N ARG A 186 -15.65 2.66 21.14
CA ARG A 186 -16.58 3.21 22.12
C ARG A 186 -16.07 2.93 23.52
N ILE A 187 -15.95 3.98 24.32
CA ILE A 187 -15.55 3.87 25.72
C ILE A 187 -16.78 3.97 26.61
N TYR A 188 -16.78 3.15 27.63
CA TYR A 188 -17.79 3.11 28.70
C TYR A 188 -17.10 3.40 30.03
N PRO A 189 -16.99 4.68 30.46
CA PRO A 189 -16.24 5.05 31.65
C PRO A 189 -16.71 4.33 32.92
N ASN A 190 -18.02 4.04 33.01
CA ASN A 190 -18.65 3.39 34.15
C ASN A 190 -18.74 1.86 34.00
N GLY A 191 -17.96 1.27 33.11
CA GLY A 191 -17.91 -0.18 32.87
C GLY A 191 -19.26 -0.77 32.46
N ILE A 192 -19.75 -1.74 33.22
CA ILE A 192 -21.02 -2.45 32.93
C ILE A 192 -22.27 -1.68 33.30
N PHE A 193 -22.13 -0.45 33.84
CA PHE A 193 -23.27 0.36 34.24
C PHE A 193 -24.22 0.62 33.03
N ALA A 194 -25.51 0.36 33.24
CA ALA A 194 -26.55 0.53 32.25
C ALA A 194 -26.37 -0.27 30.94
N SER A 195 -25.52 -1.30 30.93
CA SER A 195 -25.25 -2.11 29.72
C SER A 195 -26.48 -2.72 29.07
N HIS A 196 -27.51 -3.05 29.87
CA HIS A 196 -28.81 -3.58 29.39
C HIS A 196 -29.60 -2.55 28.54
N PHE A 197 -29.39 -1.26 28.79
CA PHE A 197 -30.08 -0.19 28.07
C PHE A 197 -29.27 0.35 26.89
N ILE A 198 -27.95 0.41 27.04
CA ILE A 198 -27.04 1.05 26.06
C ILE A 198 -26.49 0.01 25.09
N GLY A 199 -26.42 -1.27 25.51
CA GLY A 199 -25.72 -2.31 24.80
C GLY A 199 -24.21 -2.08 24.79
N PHE A 200 -23.52 -2.75 23.89
CA PHE A 200 -22.10 -2.50 23.63
C PHE A 200 -21.88 -2.42 22.11
N ALA A 201 -20.86 -1.68 21.73
CA ALA A 201 -20.43 -1.63 20.34
C ALA A 201 -19.10 -2.36 20.21
N ASP A 202 -19.09 -3.39 19.36
CA ASP A 202 -17.86 -4.11 19.02
C ASP A 202 -17.02 -3.32 18.03
N ILE A 203 -15.70 -3.55 18.07
CA ILE A 203 -14.78 -2.98 17.10
C ILE A 203 -15.00 -3.74 15.79
N GLN A 204 -15.71 -3.14 14.86
CA GLN A 204 -15.80 -3.67 13.50
C GLN A 204 -14.46 -3.38 12.79
N VAL A 205 -13.65 -4.41 12.67
CA VAL A 205 -12.37 -4.43 11.94
C VAL A 205 -12.62 -4.80 10.49
#